data_7b0f2922a54930b1afc1883f71f65ffd
#
_entry.id   7b0f2922a54930b1afc1883f71f65ffd
#
_cell.length_a   1.000
_cell.length_b   1.000
_cell.length_c   1.000
_cell.angle_alpha   90.00
_cell.angle_beta   90.00
_cell.angle_gamma   90.00
#
_symmetry.space_group_name_H-M   'P 1'
#
loop_
_entity.id
_entity.type
_entity.pdbx_description
1 polymer ?
#
loop_
_entity_poly.entity_id
_entity_poly.type
_entity_poly.pdbx_seq_one_letter_code
_entity_poly.pdbx_strand_id
1 'polypeptide(L)'
;LDFVEPICNSQPRCKGQMLPVMAPFMERVRKAGLVVAYGTREQNMTKWLKEVAPAPSDIKVINSAQDRFYNTDLDKALKAKGIKTLIMVGWKISGSVTYTSVGAMAHDYTVVIPVDTTSAGSDYETTIGFYNVLNSGNANLPNQPLKPNAVTLTRTDMITFQ
;
A
#
# COMPACT_ATOMS: atom_id res chain seq x y z
N LEU A 1 1.40 -3.34 -2.62
CA LEU A 1 2.17 -4.35 -1.88
C LEU A 1 1.60 -5.74 -2.10
N ASP A 2 2.43 -6.75 -2.43
CA ASP A 2 2.11 -8.19 -2.48
C ASP A 2 0.80 -8.59 -3.21
N PHE A 3 0.36 -7.79 -4.19
CA PHE A 3 -0.86 -8.06 -4.96
C PHE A 3 -0.55 -8.98 -6.15
N VAL A 4 -0.18 -10.21 -5.83
CA VAL A 4 0.39 -11.20 -6.74
C VAL A 4 -0.46 -12.46 -6.84
N GLU A 5 -0.39 -13.17 -7.99
CA GLU A 5 -1.19 -14.35 -8.28
C GLU A 5 -1.12 -15.45 -7.21
N PRO A 6 0.06 -15.84 -6.68
CA PRO A 6 0.10 -16.91 -5.68
C PRO A 6 -0.67 -16.58 -4.40
N ILE A 7 -0.68 -15.30 -4.00
CA ILE A 7 -1.43 -14.84 -2.83
C ILE A 7 -2.92 -14.74 -3.18
N CYS A 8 -3.26 -14.02 -4.24
CA CYS A 8 -4.66 -13.76 -4.58
C CYS A 8 -5.41 -15.02 -5.05
N ASN A 9 -4.72 -16.04 -5.55
CA ASN A 9 -5.34 -17.33 -5.86
C ASN A 9 -5.72 -18.13 -4.61
N SER A 10 -4.97 -17.96 -3.51
CA SER A 10 -5.23 -18.64 -2.23
C SER A 10 -6.10 -17.82 -1.27
N GLN A 11 -6.38 -16.55 -1.58
CA GLN A 11 -7.08 -15.60 -0.72
C GLN A 11 -8.30 -15.02 -1.43
N PRO A 12 -9.52 -15.56 -1.22
CA PRO A 12 -10.72 -15.14 -1.94
C PRO A 12 -10.99 -13.63 -1.87
N ARG A 13 -10.65 -12.98 -0.73
CA ARG A 13 -10.83 -11.54 -0.54
C ARG A 13 -9.92 -10.72 -1.47
N CYS A 14 -8.74 -11.22 -1.79
CA CYS A 14 -7.82 -10.52 -2.70
C CYS A 14 -8.43 -10.33 -4.09
N LYS A 15 -8.97 -11.39 -4.69
CA LYS A 15 -9.61 -11.32 -6.02
C LYS A 15 -11.05 -10.80 -5.96
N GLY A 16 -11.83 -11.26 -4.99
CA GLY A 16 -13.27 -10.98 -4.96
C GLY A 16 -13.65 -9.63 -4.37
N GLN A 17 -12.86 -9.10 -3.46
CA GLN A 17 -13.17 -7.83 -2.78
C GLN A 17 -12.22 -6.71 -3.19
N MET A 18 -10.92 -6.97 -3.23
CA MET A 18 -9.93 -5.91 -3.46
C MET A 18 -9.70 -5.61 -4.94
N LEU A 19 -9.56 -6.62 -5.81
CA LEU A 19 -9.24 -6.40 -7.22
C LEU A 19 -10.28 -5.54 -7.96
N PRO A 20 -11.60 -5.72 -7.76
CA PRO A 20 -12.61 -4.87 -8.40
C PRO A 20 -12.51 -3.37 -8.03
N VAL A 21 -11.94 -3.06 -6.88
CA VAL A 21 -11.69 -1.68 -6.42
C VAL A 21 -10.30 -1.21 -6.85
N MET A 22 -9.30 -2.09 -6.72
CA MET A 22 -7.90 -1.77 -7.00
C MET A 22 -7.65 -1.47 -8.47
N ALA A 23 -8.22 -2.23 -9.38
CA ALA A 23 -7.96 -2.07 -10.81
C ALA A 23 -8.39 -0.67 -11.32
N PRO A 24 -9.64 -0.21 -11.12
CA PRO A 24 -10.03 1.13 -11.53
C PRO A 24 -9.33 2.24 -10.75
N PHE A 25 -8.95 2.00 -9.49
CA PHE A 25 -8.16 2.95 -8.73
C PHE A 25 -6.76 3.13 -9.33
N MET A 26 -6.09 2.04 -9.72
CA MET A 26 -4.78 2.09 -10.38
C MET A 26 -4.84 2.79 -11.74
N GLU A 27 -5.92 2.65 -12.51
CA GLU A 27 -6.13 3.43 -13.74
C GLU A 27 -6.17 4.93 -13.45
N ARG A 28 -6.89 5.36 -12.39
CA ARG A 28 -6.93 6.76 -11.95
C ARG A 28 -5.54 7.26 -11.53
N VAL A 29 -4.80 6.47 -10.75
CA VAL A 29 -3.42 6.77 -10.32
C VAL A 29 -2.50 6.99 -11.53
N ARG A 30 -2.56 6.10 -12.52
CA ARG A 30 -1.75 6.22 -13.72
C ARG A 30 -2.14 7.41 -14.59
N LYS A 31 -3.45 7.65 -14.76
CA LYS A 31 -3.95 8.83 -15.49
C LYS A 31 -3.51 10.15 -14.86
N ALA A 32 -3.39 10.17 -13.54
CA ALA A 32 -2.88 11.33 -12.80
C ALA A 32 -1.34 11.47 -12.83
N GLY A 33 -0.61 10.53 -13.45
CA GLY A 33 0.84 10.57 -13.57
C GLY A 33 1.58 10.35 -12.24
N LEU A 34 0.95 9.72 -11.26
CA LEU A 34 1.56 9.50 -9.96
C LEU A 34 2.69 8.47 -10.02
N VAL A 35 3.68 8.63 -9.15
CA VAL A 35 4.74 7.65 -8.96
C VAL A 35 4.16 6.39 -8.32
N VAL A 36 4.42 5.23 -8.92
CA VAL A 36 3.97 3.95 -8.40
C VAL A 36 5.17 3.11 -7.97
N ALA A 37 5.08 2.50 -6.81
CA ALA A 37 6.07 1.58 -6.28
C ALA A 37 5.43 0.21 -5.96
N TYR A 38 6.09 -0.84 -6.39
CA TYR A 38 5.70 -2.23 -6.15
C TYR A 38 6.67 -2.88 -5.18
N GLY A 39 6.15 -3.49 -4.13
CA GLY A 39 6.95 -4.20 -3.14
C GLY A 39 6.45 -5.62 -2.94
N THR A 40 7.35 -6.61 -3.11
CA THR A 40 7.08 -8.02 -2.85
C THR A 40 8.37 -8.80 -2.62
N ARG A 41 8.25 -10.10 -2.37
CA ARG A 41 9.40 -11.02 -2.29
C ARG A 41 9.89 -11.37 -3.70
N GLU A 42 11.17 -11.71 -3.82
CA GLU A 42 11.81 -12.00 -5.11
C GLU A 42 11.06 -13.04 -5.94
N GLN A 43 10.66 -14.16 -5.34
CA GLN A 43 9.92 -15.23 -6.04
C GLN A 43 8.56 -14.81 -6.62
N ASN A 44 8.07 -13.66 -6.23
CA ASN A 44 6.76 -13.13 -6.63
C ASN A 44 6.87 -11.95 -7.60
N MET A 45 8.06 -11.41 -7.85
CA MET A 45 8.25 -10.16 -8.61
C MET A 45 7.72 -10.24 -10.06
N THR A 46 7.61 -11.41 -10.63
CA THR A 46 7.07 -11.63 -11.98
C THR A 46 5.62 -12.13 -12.00
N LYS A 47 4.98 -12.25 -10.84
CA LYS A 47 3.67 -12.91 -10.67
C LYS A 47 2.55 -11.93 -10.28
N TRP A 48 2.62 -10.70 -10.78
CA TRP A 48 1.58 -9.70 -10.52
C TRP A 48 0.28 -10.05 -11.25
N LEU A 49 -0.85 -9.72 -10.63
CA LEU A 49 -2.13 -9.77 -11.34
C LEU A 49 -2.07 -8.79 -12.51
N LYS A 50 -2.49 -9.24 -13.70
CA LYS A 50 -2.36 -8.48 -14.95
C LYS A 50 -3.05 -7.11 -14.91
N GLU A 51 -4.16 -7.01 -14.19
CA GLU A 51 -4.98 -5.80 -14.06
C GLU A 51 -4.25 -4.68 -13.31
N VAL A 52 -3.25 -5.04 -12.51
CA VAL A 52 -2.49 -4.11 -11.67
C VAL A 52 -0.98 -4.31 -11.81
N ALA A 53 -0.54 -4.92 -12.89
CA ALA A 53 0.87 -5.22 -13.13
C ALA A 53 1.72 -3.94 -13.22
N PRO A 54 3.00 -3.99 -12.77
CA PRO A 54 3.89 -2.85 -12.85
C PRO A 54 4.23 -2.47 -14.29
N ALA A 55 4.25 -1.17 -14.57
CA ALA A 55 4.82 -0.61 -15.78
C ALA A 55 6.37 -0.62 -15.71
N PRO A 56 7.07 -0.52 -16.86
CA PRO A 56 8.54 -0.48 -16.87
C PRO A 56 9.14 0.65 -16.03
N SER A 57 8.46 1.80 -15.95
CA SER A 57 8.87 2.99 -15.21
C SER A 57 8.61 2.93 -13.70
N ASP A 58 7.85 1.95 -13.21
CA ASP A 58 7.50 1.86 -11.80
C ASP A 58 8.70 1.43 -10.95
N ILE A 59 8.75 1.92 -9.73
CA ILE A 59 9.74 1.51 -8.74
C ILE A 59 9.43 0.06 -8.32
N LYS A 60 10.42 -0.80 -8.32
CA LYS A 60 10.28 -2.19 -7.89
C LYS A 60 11.19 -2.45 -6.69
N VAL A 61 10.60 -2.90 -5.60
CA VAL A 61 11.29 -3.20 -4.34
C VAL A 61 11.17 -4.67 -4.03
N ILE A 62 12.30 -5.31 -3.86
CA ILE A 62 12.39 -6.73 -3.54
C ILE A 62 13.05 -6.87 -2.16
N ASN A 63 12.31 -7.39 -1.21
CA ASN A 63 12.87 -7.88 0.05
C ASN A 63 11.97 -8.97 0.67
N SER A 64 12.48 -9.72 1.62
CA SER A 64 11.73 -10.73 2.37
C SER A 64 11.11 -10.19 3.67
N ALA A 65 11.47 -8.96 4.09
CA ALA A 65 10.90 -8.33 5.26
C ALA A 65 9.45 -7.88 5.03
N GLN A 66 8.69 -7.69 6.08
CA GLN A 66 7.34 -7.14 6.00
C GLN A 66 7.36 -5.63 5.67
N ASP A 67 8.35 -4.91 6.19
CA ASP A 67 8.60 -3.51 5.85
C ASP A 67 9.42 -3.41 4.55
N ARG A 68 8.91 -2.70 3.56
CA ARG A 68 9.57 -2.52 2.26
C ARG A 68 10.66 -1.44 2.27
N PHE A 69 10.77 -0.67 3.34
CA PHE A 69 11.90 0.25 3.55
C PHE A 69 13.14 -0.46 4.09
N TYR A 70 12.96 -1.57 4.81
CA TYR A 70 14.06 -2.28 5.48
C TYR A 70 15.07 -2.85 4.47
N ASN A 71 16.33 -2.38 4.55
CA ASN A 71 17.44 -2.76 3.67
C ASN A 71 17.12 -2.66 2.17
N THR A 72 16.45 -1.58 1.75
CA THR A 72 16.15 -1.29 0.34
C THR A 72 16.44 0.17 0.01
N ASP A 73 16.52 0.51 -1.28
CA ASP A 73 16.65 1.89 -1.75
C ASP A 73 15.30 2.63 -1.90
N LEU A 74 14.20 2.12 -1.33
CA LEU A 74 12.88 2.70 -1.53
C LEU A 74 12.81 4.16 -1.06
N ASP A 75 13.31 4.45 0.13
CA ASP A 75 13.34 5.81 0.67
C ASP A 75 14.11 6.77 -0.24
N LYS A 76 15.29 6.38 -0.67
CA LYS A 76 16.12 7.16 -1.59
C LYS A 76 15.41 7.42 -2.92
N ALA A 77 14.77 6.40 -3.48
CA ALA A 77 14.05 6.50 -4.75
C ALA A 77 12.83 7.42 -4.67
N LEU A 78 12.09 7.38 -3.56
CA LEU A 78 10.93 8.24 -3.32
C LEU A 78 11.35 9.69 -3.04
N LYS A 79 12.35 9.92 -2.19
CA LYS A 79 12.88 11.25 -1.89
C LYS A 79 13.49 11.94 -3.13
N ALA A 80 14.17 11.19 -4.00
CA ALA A 80 14.68 11.71 -5.26
C ALA A 80 13.58 12.24 -6.21
N LYS A 81 12.33 11.78 -6.02
CA LYS A 81 11.15 12.25 -6.75
C LYS A 81 10.32 13.28 -5.97
N GLY A 82 10.80 13.75 -4.82
CA GLY A 82 10.11 14.72 -3.98
C GLY A 82 8.83 14.20 -3.30
N ILE A 83 8.66 12.90 -3.22
CA ILE A 83 7.46 12.28 -2.62
C ILE A 83 7.45 12.52 -1.11
N LYS A 84 6.31 12.95 -0.60
CA LYS A 84 6.07 13.20 0.84
C LYS A 84 4.87 12.43 1.39
N THR A 85 3.95 12.03 0.51
CA THR A 85 2.74 11.30 0.89
C THR A 85 2.68 9.97 0.14
N LEU A 86 2.38 8.90 0.84
CA LEU A 86 2.25 7.56 0.30
C LEU A 86 0.84 7.04 0.46
N ILE A 87 0.26 6.53 -0.62
CA ILE A 87 -0.99 5.78 -0.57
C ILE A 87 -0.63 4.30 -0.52
N MET A 88 -0.90 3.67 0.61
CA MET A 88 -0.57 2.27 0.86
C MET A 88 -1.74 1.36 0.50
N VAL A 89 -1.50 0.45 -0.42
CA VAL A 89 -2.50 -0.51 -0.92
C VAL A 89 -1.91 -1.91 -1.02
N GLY A 90 -2.75 -2.93 -1.02
CA GLY A 90 -2.35 -4.30 -1.30
C GLY A 90 -2.59 -5.28 -0.15
N TRP A 91 -1.91 -6.43 -0.21
CA TRP A 91 -2.04 -7.54 0.71
C TRP A 91 -0.84 -7.60 1.65
N LYS A 92 -1.01 -7.74 2.96
CA LYS A 92 -2.25 -7.68 3.74
C LYS A 92 -2.13 -6.61 4.82
N ILE A 93 -3.27 -6.07 5.27
CA ILE A 93 -3.28 -5.03 6.30
C ILE A 93 -2.64 -5.49 7.62
N SER A 94 -2.81 -6.74 8.03
CA SER A 94 -2.16 -7.30 9.23
C SER A 94 -0.67 -7.66 9.04
N GLY A 95 -0.06 -7.29 7.92
CA GLY A 95 1.33 -7.60 7.56
C GLY A 95 2.00 -6.47 6.80
N SER A 96 2.39 -6.73 5.54
CA SER A 96 3.22 -5.78 4.75
C SER A 96 2.66 -4.36 4.68
N VAL A 97 1.34 -4.19 4.63
CA VAL A 97 0.73 -2.85 4.60
C VAL A 97 1.00 -2.11 5.90
N THR A 98 0.72 -2.71 7.06
CA THR A 98 0.99 -2.09 8.37
C THR A 98 2.47 -1.82 8.56
N TYR A 99 3.33 -2.82 8.37
CA TYR A 99 4.77 -2.66 8.64
C TYR A 99 5.44 -1.66 7.69
N THR A 100 5.09 -1.67 6.40
CA THR A 100 5.60 -0.66 5.46
C THR A 100 5.05 0.73 5.76
N SER A 101 3.82 0.85 6.26
CA SER A 101 3.25 2.13 6.69
C SER A 101 3.97 2.70 7.91
N VAL A 102 4.29 1.85 8.90
CA VAL A 102 5.10 2.25 10.07
C VAL A 102 6.51 2.66 9.65
N GLY A 103 7.15 1.88 8.76
CA GLY A 103 8.43 2.24 8.17
C GLY A 103 8.37 3.57 7.42
N ALA A 104 7.33 3.81 6.65
CA ALA A 104 7.11 5.08 5.95
C ALA A 104 7.04 6.26 6.93
N MET A 105 6.27 6.14 8.01
CA MET A 105 6.21 7.20 9.04
C MET A 105 7.56 7.43 9.72
N ALA A 106 8.35 6.38 9.95
CA ALA A 106 9.71 6.48 10.47
C ALA A 106 10.69 7.19 9.51
N HIS A 107 10.36 7.23 8.21
CA HIS A 107 11.08 7.97 7.17
C HIS A 107 10.43 9.33 6.82
N ASP A 108 9.57 9.85 7.69
CA ASP A 108 8.89 11.15 7.57
C ASP A 108 7.81 11.25 6.48
N TYR A 109 7.27 10.14 6.00
CA TYR A 109 6.15 10.18 5.06
C TYR A 109 4.81 10.32 5.78
N THR A 110 3.91 11.07 5.15
CA THR A 110 2.48 11.01 5.43
C THR A 110 1.90 9.76 4.76
N VAL A 111 1.10 8.97 5.48
CA VAL A 111 0.53 7.72 4.98
C VAL A 111 -0.99 7.81 4.85
N VAL A 112 -1.51 7.40 3.72
CA VAL A 112 -2.94 7.28 3.45
C VAL A 112 -3.25 5.82 3.11
N ILE A 113 -4.22 5.20 3.79
CA ILE A 113 -4.62 3.82 3.53
C ILE A 113 -6.10 3.81 3.13
N PRO A 114 -6.43 3.56 1.85
CA PRO A 114 -7.79 3.29 1.44
C PRO A 114 -8.21 1.90 1.95
N VAL A 115 -9.18 1.85 2.85
CA VAL A 115 -9.60 0.60 3.52
C VAL A 115 -10.22 -0.43 2.57
N ASP A 116 -10.67 0.00 1.41
CA ASP A 116 -11.24 -0.82 0.35
C ASP A 116 -10.20 -1.43 -0.61
N THR A 117 -8.91 -1.09 -0.44
CA THR A 117 -7.79 -1.62 -1.24
C THR A 117 -6.84 -2.50 -0.45
N THR A 118 -7.19 -2.84 0.78
CA THR A 118 -6.43 -3.78 1.62
C THR A 118 -7.36 -4.63 2.45
N SER A 119 -6.95 -5.84 2.77
CA SER A 119 -7.70 -6.80 3.58
C SER A 119 -6.73 -7.79 4.22
N ALA A 120 -7.26 -8.83 4.85
CA ALA A 120 -6.50 -9.94 5.39
C ALA A 120 -7.30 -11.26 5.24
N GLY A 121 -6.81 -12.36 5.77
CA GLY A 121 -7.42 -13.69 5.62
C GLY A 121 -8.80 -13.83 6.29
N SER A 122 -9.11 -12.98 7.26
CA SER A 122 -10.38 -12.96 7.99
C SER A 122 -10.78 -11.54 8.40
N ASP A 123 -12.04 -11.34 8.83
CA ASP A 123 -12.49 -10.05 9.38
C ASP A 123 -11.71 -9.67 10.63
N TYR A 124 -11.44 -10.66 11.49
CA TYR A 124 -10.64 -10.46 12.69
C TYR A 124 -9.24 -9.95 12.36
N GLU A 125 -8.52 -10.62 11.45
CA GLU A 125 -7.20 -10.16 11.01
C GLU A 125 -7.24 -8.77 10.37
N THR A 126 -8.29 -8.48 9.60
CA THR A 126 -8.46 -7.17 8.95
C THR A 126 -8.67 -6.08 10.01
N THR A 127 -9.53 -6.33 10.99
CA THR A 127 -9.79 -5.40 12.10
C THR A 127 -8.53 -5.16 12.93
N ILE A 128 -7.83 -6.23 13.31
CA ILE A 128 -6.56 -6.13 14.06
C ILE A 128 -5.50 -5.39 13.25
N GLY A 129 -5.43 -5.60 11.93
CA GLY A 129 -4.49 -4.89 11.07
C GLY A 129 -4.74 -3.37 11.07
N PHE A 130 -5.98 -2.93 10.92
CA PHE A 130 -6.33 -1.52 11.03
C PHE A 130 -6.10 -0.96 12.43
N TYR A 131 -6.48 -1.70 13.47
CA TYR A 131 -6.20 -1.32 14.84
C TYR A 131 -4.69 -1.09 15.08
N ASN A 132 -3.86 -2.03 14.64
CA ASN A 132 -2.42 -1.96 14.83
C ASN A 132 -1.80 -0.76 14.10
N VAL A 133 -2.16 -0.52 12.83
CA VAL A 133 -1.58 0.61 12.08
C VAL A 133 -1.98 1.95 12.68
N LEU A 134 -3.20 2.08 13.22
CA LEU A 134 -3.65 3.29 13.91
C LEU A 134 -2.95 3.49 15.27
N ASN A 135 -2.44 2.43 15.89
CA ASN A 135 -1.80 2.49 17.21
C ASN A 135 -0.26 2.32 17.14
N SER A 136 0.32 2.10 15.96
CA SER A 136 1.76 1.90 15.77
C SER A 136 2.54 3.17 15.45
N GLY A 137 1.89 4.32 15.44
CA GLY A 137 2.47 5.61 15.09
C GLY A 137 1.50 6.75 15.40
N ASN A 138 1.55 7.81 14.61
CA ASN A 138 0.61 8.91 14.73
C ASN A 138 -0.63 8.63 13.87
N ALA A 139 -1.78 8.42 14.51
CA ALA A 139 -3.04 8.37 13.81
C ALA A 139 -3.61 9.77 13.55
N ASN A 140 -4.13 9.98 12.35
CA ASN A 140 -4.91 11.17 12.02
C ASN A 140 -6.40 10.88 12.22
N LEU A 141 -6.84 10.83 13.47
CA LEU A 141 -8.22 10.44 13.82
C LEU A 141 -9.30 11.32 13.17
N PRO A 142 -9.11 12.66 13.00
CA PRO A 142 -10.07 13.49 12.27
C PRO A 142 -10.09 13.26 10.76
N ASN A 143 -9.11 12.54 10.20
CA ASN A 143 -8.87 12.28 8.78
C ASN A 143 -8.61 13.53 7.90
N GLN A 144 -8.99 14.69 8.31
CA GLN A 144 -8.81 15.92 7.54
C GLN A 144 -8.36 17.08 8.45
N PRO A 145 -7.44 17.95 7.99
CA PRO A 145 -6.55 17.74 6.83
C PRO A 145 -5.57 16.59 7.05
N LEU A 146 -4.85 16.18 6.01
CA LEU A 146 -3.78 15.18 6.16
C LEU A 146 -2.72 15.70 7.13
N LYS A 147 -2.31 14.84 8.06
CA LYS A 147 -1.32 15.17 9.08
C LYS A 147 0.04 14.58 8.70
N PRO A 148 1.13 15.37 8.67
CA PRO A 148 2.48 14.84 8.44
C PRO A 148 2.85 13.74 9.43
N ASN A 149 3.63 12.77 8.98
CA ASN A 149 4.14 11.66 9.79
C ASN A 149 3.03 10.88 10.51
N ALA A 150 1.86 10.78 9.88
CA ALA A 150 0.70 10.12 10.45
C ALA A 150 0.00 9.24 9.41
N VAL A 151 -0.77 8.28 9.89
CA VAL A 151 -1.64 7.46 9.05
C VAL A 151 -3.07 7.99 9.05
N THR A 152 -3.64 8.13 7.86
CA THR A 152 -5.05 8.49 7.62
C THR A 152 -5.74 7.32 6.92
N LEU A 153 -6.85 6.84 7.47
CA LEU A 153 -7.71 5.89 6.78
C LEU A 153 -8.73 6.62 5.92
N THR A 154 -9.00 6.10 4.74
CA THR A 154 -9.96 6.66 3.78
C THR A 154 -10.55 5.56 2.90
N ARG A 155 -11.21 5.94 1.81
CA ARG A 155 -11.66 5.05 0.73
C ARG A 155 -11.17 5.59 -0.61
N THR A 156 -11.08 4.72 -1.61
CA THR A 156 -10.62 5.13 -2.95
C THR A 156 -11.50 6.19 -3.59
N ASP A 157 -12.81 6.16 -3.36
CA ASP A 157 -13.78 7.13 -3.88
C ASP A 157 -13.69 8.52 -3.23
N MET A 158 -13.03 8.63 -2.07
CA MET A 158 -12.76 9.90 -1.37
C MET A 158 -11.40 10.52 -1.75
N ILE A 159 -10.59 9.85 -2.56
CA ILE A 159 -9.28 10.37 -2.98
C ILE A 159 -9.42 11.07 -4.33
N THR A 160 -9.01 12.34 -4.37
CA THR A 160 -8.87 13.12 -5.60
C THR A 160 -7.40 13.45 -5.83
N PHE A 161 -6.97 13.40 -7.09
CA PHE A 161 -5.63 13.79 -7.52
C PHE A 161 -5.73 15.17 -8.19
N GLN A 162 -4.87 16.10 -7.75
CA GLN A 162 -4.76 17.45 -8.30
C GLN A 162 -3.44 17.62 -9.04
#